data_bd05359f10235d4d54136f231f92f5ca
#
_entry.id   bd05359f10235d4d54136f231f92f5ca
#
_cell.length_a   1.000
_cell.length_b   1.000
_cell.length_c   1.000
_cell.angle_alpha   90.00
_cell.angle_beta   90.00
_cell.angle_gamma   90.00
#
_symmetry.space_group_name_H-M   'P 1'
#
loop_
_entity.id
_entity.type
_entity.pdbx_description
1 polymer ?
#
loop_
_entity_poly.entity_id
_entity_poly.type
_entity_poly.pdbx_seq_one_letter_code
_entity_poly.pdbx_strand_id
1 'polypeptide(L)'
;EKTKQKVHEAMKTLGYKPNNLARGLQGKSPQLIGLIFPNISNIFYSELIEYLEIELFKHGYKTIICNSQNDPAKEREYIEMLEANQVDGIISSSHNLGIADYERVRAPIVAFDRNLAPNVSIVSSDNFEGGKLAAKTLQKNGCQNTIMITGNDNTDSPTELRALGFSFQNPNGKIFKIPNNLSTIRREMEIKSTIINHKPDGIFVSDDLTAILTMKIAHQLKLNIPEDLKIIGYDGTSFIEKFFPQLTTIRQPIDEIASLIVDILLKKIKGEKTNKDYILPISILSGGSI
;
A
#
# COMPACT_ATOMS: atom_id res chain seq x y z
N GLU A 1 30.03 -16.18 -32.28
CA GLU A 1 29.87 -14.71 -32.20
C GLU A 1 29.45 -14.09 -33.54
N LYS A 2 30.17 -14.32 -34.65
CA LYS A 2 29.84 -13.77 -36.00
C LYS A 2 28.41 -14.12 -36.47
N THR A 3 27.89 -15.31 -36.17
CA THR A 3 26.55 -15.73 -36.58
C THR A 3 25.46 -15.01 -35.77
N LYS A 4 25.68 -14.80 -34.46
CA LYS A 4 24.78 -14.01 -33.61
C LYS A 4 24.69 -12.55 -34.09
N GLN A 5 25.82 -11.98 -34.49
CA GLN A 5 25.87 -10.60 -34.96
C GLN A 5 25.09 -10.40 -36.27
N LYS A 6 25.27 -11.33 -37.24
CA LYS A 6 24.50 -11.34 -38.51
C LYS A 6 23.01 -11.49 -38.31
N VAL A 7 22.59 -12.36 -37.36
CA VAL A 7 21.18 -12.51 -37.03
C VAL A 7 20.62 -11.23 -36.41
N HIS A 8 21.36 -10.58 -35.51
CA HIS A 8 20.97 -9.30 -34.90
C HIS A 8 20.82 -8.17 -35.94
N GLU A 9 21.76 -8.09 -36.89
CA GLU A 9 21.72 -7.12 -37.98
C GLU A 9 20.51 -7.39 -38.90
N ALA A 10 20.28 -8.63 -39.29
CA ALA A 10 19.12 -9.02 -40.09
C ALA A 10 17.79 -8.71 -39.39
N MET A 11 17.69 -9.01 -38.09
CA MET A 11 16.51 -8.67 -37.28
C MET A 11 16.24 -7.16 -37.26
N LYS A 12 17.32 -6.35 -37.11
CA LYS A 12 17.24 -4.89 -37.10
C LYS A 12 16.80 -4.33 -38.46
N THR A 13 17.36 -4.87 -39.55
CA THR A 13 17.04 -4.48 -40.93
C THR A 13 15.60 -4.83 -41.33
N LEU A 14 15.11 -5.98 -40.86
CA LEU A 14 13.75 -6.45 -41.15
C LEU A 14 12.70 -5.93 -40.18
N GLY A 15 13.06 -5.12 -39.17
CA GLY A 15 12.14 -4.66 -38.13
C GLY A 15 11.57 -5.82 -37.30
N TYR A 16 12.20 -7.00 -37.35
CA TYR A 16 11.71 -8.17 -36.64
C TYR A 16 11.92 -8.01 -35.13
N LYS A 17 10.82 -7.98 -34.38
CA LYS A 17 10.81 -8.05 -32.91
C LYS A 17 10.49 -9.48 -32.50
N PRO A 18 11.37 -10.16 -31.73
CA PRO A 18 11.07 -11.48 -31.20
C PRO A 18 9.75 -11.44 -30.42
N ASN A 19 8.85 -12.33 -30.73
CA ASN A 19 7.62 -12.49 -29.96
C ASN A 19 7.96 -13.08 -28.58
N ASN A 20 7.69 -12.34 -27.51
CA ASN A 20 7.97 -12.78 -26.14
C ASN A 20 7.14 -14.04 -25.77
N LEU A 21 5.94 -14.18 -26.32
CA LEU A 21 5.11 -15.38 -26.15
C LEU A 21 5.79 -16.63 -26.79
N ALA A 22 6.42 -16.47 -27.97
CA ALA A 22 7.18 -17.55 -28.59
C ALA A 22 8.45 -17.90 -27.80
N ARG A 23 9.02 -16.98 -27.05
CA ARG A 23 10.16 -17.23 -26.15
C ARG A 23 9.73 -18.01 -24.89
N GLY A 24 8.54 -17.72 -24.35
CA GLY A 24 7.94 -18.49 -23.25
C GLY A 24 7.71 -19.97 -23.62
N LEU A 25 7.23 -20.25 -24.85
CA LEU A 25 7.10 -21.61 -25.39
C LEU A 25 8.43 -22.38 -25.50
N GLN A 26 9.57 -21.65 -25.54
CA GLN A 26 10.93 -22.23 -25.54
C GLN A 26 11.50 -22.36 -24.12
N GLY A 27 10.70 -22.18 -23.07
CA GLY A 27 11.15 -22.26 -21.67
C GLY A 27 12.00 -21.07 -21.22
N LYS A 28 11.99 -19.94 -21.95
CA LYS A 28 12.69 -18.71 -21.55
C LYS A 28 11.76 -17.78 -20.83
N SER A 29 12.24 -17.16 -19.72
CA SER A 29 11.52 -16.17 -18.97
C SER A 29 11.02 -15.02 -19.88
N PRO A 30 9.74 -14.62 -19.81
CA PRO A 30 9.22 -13.46 -20.54
C PRO A 30 9.74 -12.14 -19.95
N GLN A 31 10.37 -12.16 -18.79
CA GLN A 31 10.80 -10.98 -18.02
C GLN A 31 9.64 -10.04 -17.72
N LEU A 32 8.56 -10.61 -17.21
CA LEU A 32 7.29 -9.93 -16.98
C LEU A 32 6.78 -10.21 -15.57
N ILE A 33 6.42 -9.16 -14.83
CA ILE A 33 5.85 -9.23 -13.48
C ILE A 33 4.46 -8.62 -13.47
N GLY A 34 3.50 -9.32 -12.85
CA GLY A 34 2.16 -8.79 -12.59
C GLY A 34 2.13 -7.98 -11.29
N LEU A 35 1.51 -6.80 -11.32
CA LEU A 35 1.26 -5.97 -10.15
C LEU A 35 -0.27 -5.85 -9.95
N ILE A 36 -0.82 -6.49 -8.91
CA ILE A 36 -2.27 -6.45 -8.62
C ILE A 36 -2.50 -5.53 -7.43
N PHE A 37 -3.18 -4.40 -7.67
CA PHE A 37 -3.47 -3.38 -6.66
C PHE A 37 -4.96 -3.03 -6.61
N PRO A 38 -5.49 -2.68 -5.43
CA PRO A 38 -6.92 -2.40 -5.26
C PRO A 38 -7.34 -1.07 -5.87
N ASN A 39 -6.43 -0.09 -5.89
CA ASN A 39 -6.73 1.25 -6.42
C ASN A 39 -5.45 1.98 -6.81
N ILE A 40 -5.20 2.11 -8.10
CA ILE A 40 -4.00 2.78 -8.63
C ILE A 40 -4.05 4.31 -8.55
N SER A 41 -5.19 4.91 -8.22
CA SER A 41 -5.32 6.36 -8.00
C SER A 41 -5.11 6.76 -6.53
N ASN A 42 -4.97 5.82 -5.61
CA ASN A 42 -4.56 6.10 -4.24
C ASN A 42 -3.07 6.49 -4.23
N ILE A 43 -2.75 7.62 -3.61
CA ILE A 43 -1.40 8.22 -3.65
C ILE A 43 -0.33 7.28 -3.07
N PHE A 44 -0.66 6.50 -2.03
CA PHE A 44 0.25 5.52 -1.44
C PHE A 44 0.55 4.39 -2.43
N TYR A 45 -0.49 3.78 -3.02
CA TYR A 45 -0.29 2.71 -3.99
C TYR A 45 0.36 3.21 -5.28
N SER A 46 0.07 4.44 -5.73
CA SER A 46 0.73 5.04 -6.89
C SER A 46 2.24 5.13 -6.68
N GLU A 47 2.67 5.64 -5.53
CA GLU A 47 4.08 5.78 -5.17
C GLU A 47 4.76 4.40 -5.00
N LEU A 48 4.10 3.45 -4.35
CA LEU A 48 4.63 2.08 -4.22
C LEU A 48 4.78 1.40 -5.59
N ILE A 49 3.80 1.54 -6.50
CA ILE A 49 3.86 0.99 -7.85
C ILE A 49 5.01 1.62 -8.64
N GLU A 50 5.23 2.92 -8.51
CA GLU A 50 6.35 3.63 -9.16
C GLU A 50 7.70 3.06 -8.70
N TYR A 51 7.93 2.93 -7.38
CA TYR A 51 9.16 2.34 -6.87
C TYR A 51 9.33 0.87 -7.26
N LEU A 52 8.26 0.07 -7.25
CA LEU A 52 8.29 -1.32 -7.71
C LEU A 52 8.67 -1.42 -9.19
N GLU A 53 8.07 -0.57 -10.03
CA GLU A 53 8.37 -0.55 -11.48
C GLU A 53 9.83 -0.19 -11.74
N ILE A 54 10.31 0.90 -11.12
CA ILE A 54 11.70 1.35 -11.24
C ILE A 54 12.67 0.23 -10.82
N GLU A 55 12.41 -0.43 -9.69
CA GLU A 55 13.29 -1.46 -9.18
C GLU A 55 13.27 -2.72 -10.07
N LEU A 56 12.09 -3.17 -10.50
CA LEU A 56 11.94 -4.29 -11.43
C LEU A 56 12.61 -4.00 -12.78
N PHE A 57 12.49 -2.78 -13.29
CA PHE A 57 13.13 -2.38 -14.55
C PHE A 57 14.66 -2.43 -14.49
N LYS A 58 15.28 -2.04 -13.36
CA LYS A 58 16.72 -2.18 -13.12
C LYS A 58 17.18 -3.64 -13.24
N HIS A 59 16.32 -4.59 -12.87
CA HIS A 59 16.58 -6.02 -12.97
C HIS A 59 16.15 -6.65 -14.31
N GLY A 60 15.73 -5.83 -15.29
CA GLY A 60 15.37 -6.25 -16.66
C GLY A 60 13.94 -6.76 -16.79
N TYR A 61 13.10 -6.62 -15.78
CA TYR A 61 11.68 -6.98 -15.82
C TYR A 61 10.81 -5.82 -16.30
N LYS A 62 9.69 -6.16 -16.93
CA LYS A 62 8.60 -5.24 -17.27
C LYS A 62 7.39 -5.58 -16.41
N THR A 63 6.49 -4.63 -16.26
CA THR A 63 5.31 -4.76 -15.38
C THR A 63 4.00 -4.75 -16.15
N ILE A 64 3.03 -5.53 -15.67
CA ILE A 64 1.61 -5.41 -16.03
C ILE A 64 0.88 -4.94 -14.78
N ILE A 65 0.31 -3.74 -14.82
CA ILE A 65 -0.43 -3.17 -13.69
C ILE A 65 -1.91 -3.54 -13.82
N CYS A 66 -2.42 -4.23 -12.80
CA CYS A 66 -3.80 -4.71 -12.70
C CYS A 66 -4.52 -3.96 -11.57
N ASN A 67 -5.53 -3.16 -11.92
CA ASN A 67 -6.35 -2.42 -10.96
C ASN A 67 -7.61 -3.22 -10.62
N SER A 68 -7.61 -3.96 -9.51
CA SER A 68 -8.72 -4.85 -9.14
C SER A 68 -9.96 -4.12 -8.63
N GLN A 69 -9.84 -2.88 -8.18
CA GLN A 69 -10.95 -2.06 -7.64
C GLN A 69 -11.69 -2.71 -6.45
N ASN A 70 -11.01 -3.55 -5.68
CA ASN A 70 -11.61 -4.38 -4.61
C ASN A 70 -12.71 -5.34 -5.13
N ASP A 71 -12.72 -5.66 -6.42
CA ASP A 71 -13.65 -6.61 -7.03
C ASP A 71 -12.99 -8.00 -7.15
N PRO A 72 -13.46 -9.02 -6.40
CA PRO A 72 -12.89 -10.36 -6.45
C PRO A 72 -13.02 -11.04 -7.83
N ALA A 73 -14.07 -10.74 -8.60
CA ALA A 73 -14.26 -11.34 -9.93
C ALA A 73 -13.21 -10.79 -10.90
N LYS A 74 -13.06 -9.47 -10.92
CA LYS A 74 -12.04 -8.79 -11.73
C LYS A 74 -10.62 -9.22 -11.37
N GLU A 75 -10.36 -9.46 -10.09
CA GLU A 75 -9.05 -9.93 -9.63
C GLU A 75 -8.75 -11.33 -10.13
N ARG A 76 -9.73 -12.27 -10.13
CA ARG A 76 -9.57 -13.60 -10.72
C ARG A 76 -9.25 -13.53 -12.21
N GLU A 77 -9.97 -12.71 -12.97
CA GLU A 77 -9.67 -12.50 -14.40
C GLU A 77 -8.22 -12.01 -14.62
N TYR A 78 -7.72 -11.13 -13.76
CA TYR A 78 -6.32 -10.70 -13.82
C TYR A 78 -5.34 -11.82 -13.47
N ILE A 79 -5.61 -12.63 -12.45
CA ILE A 79 -4.78 -13.80 -12.11
C ILE A 79 -4.71 -14.76 -13.30
N GLU A 80 -5.85 -15.11 -13.88
CA GLU A 80 -5.93 -15.98 -15.07
C GLU A 80 -5.16 -15.39 -16.26
N MET A 81 -5.32 -14.10 -16.53
CA MET A 81 -4.58 -13.39 -17.57
C MET A 81 -3.06 -13.43 -17.33
N LEU A 82 -2.60 -13.20 -16.11
CA LEU A 82 -1.18 -13.22 -15.77
C LEU A 82 -0.60 -14.64 -15.90
N GLU A 83 -1.33 -15.67 -15.49
CA GLU A 83 -0.92 -17.07 -15.69
C GLU A 83 -0.88 -17.46 -17.19
N ALA A 84 -1.88 -17.05 -17.98
CA ALA A 84 -1.89 -17.26 -19.42
C ALA A 84 -0.71 -16.57 -20.13
N ASN A 85 -0.26 -15.43 -19.63
CA ASN A 85 0.94 -14.73 -20.12
C ASN A 85 2.25 -15.30 -19.53
N GLN A 86 2.18 -16.34 -18.69
CA GLN A 86 3.35 -17.00 -18.07
C GLN A 86 4.28 -16.00 -17.38
N VAL A 87 3.73 -15.04 -16.62
CA VAL A 87 4.54 -14.06 -15.89
C VAL A 87 5.51 -14.77 -14.95
N ASP A 88 6.69 -14.17 -14.74
CA ASP A 88 7.74 -14.74 -13.89
C ASP A 88 7.40 -14.62 -12.39
N GLY A 89 6.51 -13.67 -12.05
CA GLY A 89 6.07 -13.46 -10.67
C GLY A 89 4.94 -12.47 -10.56
N ILE A 90 4.34 -12.41 -9.39
CA ILE A 90 3.23 -11.50 -9.05
C ILE A 90 3.53 -10.78 -7.74
N ILE A 91 3.30 -9.48 -7.71
CA ILE A 91 3.24 -8.67 -6.50
C ILE A 91 1.79 -8.24 -6.31
N SER A 92 1.23 -8.47 -5.12
CA SER A 92 -0.17 -8.14 -4.86
C SER A 92 -0.36 -7.42 -3.53
N SER A 93 -1.20 -6.40 -3.54
CA SER A 93 -1.73 -5.71 -2.35
C SER A 93 -3.25 -5.82 -2.29
N SER A 94 -3.77 -6.99 -2.62
CA SER A 94 -5.21 -7.23 -2.69
C SER A 94 -5.90 -7.11 -1.34
N HIS A 95 -7.09 -6.52 -1.36
CA HIS A 95 -8.01 -6.51 -0.20
C HIS A 95 -9.04 -7.64 -0.26
N ASN A 96 -9.04 -8.44 -1.31
CA ASN A 96 -9.96 -9.56 -1.50
C ASN A 96 -9.38 -10.82 -0.84
N LEU A 97 -9.44 -10.89 0.49
CA LEU A 97 -8.96 -12.05 1.25
C LEU A 97 -9.79 -13.30 0.91
N GLY A 98 -9.10 -14.45 0.85
CA GLY A 98 -9.75 -15.75 0.62
C GLY A 98 -10.01 -16.07 -0.85
N ILE A 99 -9.35 -15.39 -1.80
CA ILE A 99 -9.30 -15.83 -3.19
C ILE A 99 -8.40 -17.07 -3.26
N ALA A 100 -9.02 -18.26 -3.30
CA ALA A 100 -8.31 -19.56 -3.37
C ALA A 100 -7.40 -19.68 -4.62
N ASP A 101 -7.61 -18.83 -5.59
CA ASP A 101 -6.83 -18.79 -6.82
C ASP A 101 -5.36 -18.46 -6.56
N TYR A 102 -5.03 -17.65 -5.55
CA TYR A 102 -3.64 -17.36 -5.16
C TYR A 102 -2.86 -18.62 -4.74
N GLU A 103 -3.53 -19.64 -4.17
CA GLU A 103 -2.89 -20.91 -3.79
C GLU A 103 -2.52 -21.77 -5.01
N ARG A 104 -3.21 -21.57 -6.14
CA ARG A 104 -3.07 -22.35 -7.37
C ARG A 104 -2.10 -21.73 -8.36
N VAL A 105 -1.75 -20.44 -8.18
CA VAL A 105 -0.83 -19.72 -9.05
C VAL A 105 0.55 -20.38 -8.99
N ARG A 106 1.10 -20.70 -10.16
CA ARG A 106 2.44 -21.32 -10.28
C ARG A 106 3.58 -20.32 -10.13
N ALA A 107 3.35 -19.08 -10.57
CA ALA A 107 4.34 -18.02 -10.45
C ALA A 107 4.57 -17.64 -8.97
N PRO A 108 5.80 -17.35 -8.57
CA PRO A 108 6.09 -16.82 -7.24
C PRO A 108 5.29 -15.56 -6.93
N ILE A 109 4.77 -15.48 -5.71
CA ILE A 109 3.99 -14.32 -5.25
C ILE A 109 4.66 -13.70 -4.02
N VAL A 110 4.66 -12.37 -3.98
CA VAL A 110 4.96 -11.58 -2.79
C VAL A 110 3.79 -10.62 -2.53
N ALA A 111 3.30 -10.60 -1.31
CA ALA A 111 2.21 -9.72 -0.90
C ALA A 111 2.74 -8.49 -0.15
N PHE A 112 2.05 -7.38 -0.33
CA PHE A 112 2.20 -6.22 0.52
C PHE A 112 1.05 -6.14 1.52
N ASP A 113 1.41 -6.06 2.81
CA ASP A 113 0.54 -5.78 3.96
C ASP A 113 -0.56 -6.83 4.26
N ARG A 114 -0.77 -7.86 3.40
CA ARG A 114 -1.90 -8.80 3.57
C ARG A 114 -1.50 -10.24 3.31
N ASN A 115 -2.05 -11.14 4.13
CA ASN A 115 -1.87 -12.58 3.95
C ASN A 115 -2.85 -13.09 2.88
N LEU A 116 -2.34 -13.37 1.67
CA LEU A 116 -3.14 -13.86 0.55
C LEU A 116 -3.25 -15.38 0.52
N ALA A 117 -2.17 -16.09 0.92
CA ALA A 117 -2.11 -17.55 0.96
C ALA A 117 -0.95 -18.00 1.87
N PRO A 118 -0.96 -19.26 2.37
CA PRO A 118 0.07 -19.78 3.28
C PRO A 118 1.51 -19.69 2.75
N ASN A 119 1.69 -19.83 1.44
CA ASN A 119 3.00 -19.86 0.76
C ASN A 119 3.49 -18.49 0.28
N VAL A 120 2.72 -17.45 0.49
CA VAL A 120 3.02 -16.10 0.04
C VAL A 120 3.86 -15.38 1.10
N SER A 121 5.00 -14.81 0.70
CA SER A 121 5.77 -13.94 1.57
C SER A 121 5.09 -12.58 1.65
N ILE A 122 5.08 -11.99 2.85
CA ILE A 122 4.43 -10.72 3.14
C ILE A 122 5.49 -9.70 3.55
N VAL A 123 5.47 -8.55 2.93
CA VAL A 123 6.23 -7.37 3.36
C VAL A 123 5.24 -6.35 3.87
N SER A 124 5.45 -5.82 5.06
CA SER A 124 4.57 -4.83 5.69
C SER A 124 5.37 -3.79 6.47
N SER A 125 4.75 -2.66 6.74
CA SER A 125 5.21 -1.74 7.78
C SER A 125 4.76 -2.25 9.15
N ASP A 126 5.43 -1.79 10.22
CA ASP A 126 4.97 -2.06 11.59
C ASP A 126 3.73 -1.21 11.91
N ASN A 127 2.58 -1.71 11.44
CA ASN A 127 1.30 -1.03 11.57
C ASN A 127 0.87 -0.89 13.05
N PHE A 128 1.22 -1.86 13.90
CA PHE A 128 0.91 -1.79 15.33
C PHE A 128 1.73 -0.69 16.02
N GLU A 129 3.05 -0.69 15.84
CA GLU A 129 3.90 0.38 16.39
C GLU A 129 3.54 1.75 15.78
N GLY A 130 3.06 1.78 14.53
CA GLY A 130 2.57 3.01 13.89
C GLY A 130 1.38 3.63 14.61
N GLY A 131 0.36 2.84 14.93
CA GLY A 131 -0.78 3.29 15.73
C GLY A 131 -0.39 3.72 17.14
N LYS A 132 0.48 2.96 17.77
CA LYS A 132 1.03 3.27 19.10
C LYS A 132 1.86 4.57 19.09
N LEU A 133 2.69 4.77 18.06
CA LEU A 133 3.48 5.98 17.89
C LEU A 133 2.60 7.22 17.69
N ALA A 134 1.52 7.11 16.90
CA ALA A 134 0.56 8.19 16.72
C ALA A 134 -0.11 8.60 18.04
N ALA A 135 -0.63 7.62 18.81
CA ALA A 135 -1.22 7.87 20.12
C ALA A 135 -0.24 8.52 21.10
N LYS A 136 1.00 7.98 21.18
CA LYS A 136 2.06 8.52 22.02
C LYS A 136 2.43 9.96 21.64
N THR A 137 2.41 10.27 20.35
CA THR A 137 2.74 11.62 19.85
C THR A 137 1.65 12.61 20.24
N LEU A 138 0.36 12.25 20.10
CA LEU A 138 -0.75 13.11 20.58
C LEU A 138 -0.67 13.35 22.09
N GLN A 139 -0.42 12.31 22.89
CA GLN A 139 -0.27 12.44 24.35
C GLN A 139 0.90 13.36 24.73
N LYS A 140 2.06 13.21 24.08
CA LYS A 140 3.22 14.07 24.34
C LYS A 140 2.97 15.55 24.01
N ASN A 141 2.07 15.81 23.06
CA ASN A 141 1.65 17.18 22.68
C ASN A 141 0.43 17.66 23.47
N GLY A 142 0.11 17.04 24.60
CA GLY A 142 -0.86 17.52 25.58
C GLY A 142 -2.32 17.11 25.33
N CYS A 143 -2.59 16.28 24.31
CA CYS A 143 -3.96 15.83 24.05
C CYS A 143 -4.48 14.92 25.17
N GLN A 144 -5.71 15.20 25.64
CA GLN A 144 -6.38 14.45 26.70
C GLN A 144 -7.59 13.65 26.17
N ASN A 145 -8.28 14.16 25.15
CA ASN A 145 -9.45 13.57 24.55
C ASN A 145 -9.16 13.16 23.10
N THR A 146 -8.40 12.09 22.93
CA THR A 146 -8.00 11.66 21.60
C THR A 146 -8.91 10.59 21.03
N ILE A 147 -9.12 10.64 19.73
CA ILE A 147 -9.88 9.65 18.96
C ILE A 147 -9.06 9.15 17.80
N MET A 148 -9.45 7.98 17.26
CA MET A 148 -8.97 7.51 15.97
C MET A 148 -10.13 7.44 14.97
N ILE A 149 -9.90 7.88 13.74
CA ILE A 149 -10.79 7.69 12.60
C ILE A 149 -10.12 6.71 11.65
N THR A 150 -10.81 5.62 11.32
CA THR A 150 -10.31 4.56 10.45
C THR A 150 -11.38 4.01 9.52
N GLY A 151 -10.97 3.23 8.50
CA GLY A 151 -11.90 2.48 7.66
C GLY A 151 -12.59 1.35 8.43
N ASN A 152 -13.62 0.79 7.81
CA ASN A 152 -14.32 -0.39 8.34
C ASN A 152 -13.78 -1.64 7.65
N ASP A 153 -12.53 -1.96 7.89
CA ASP A 153 -11.85 -3.14 7.34
C ASP A 153 -12.06 -4.38 8.22
N ASN A 154 -11.72 -5.56 7.68
CA ASN A 154 -11.77 -6.82 8.41
C ASN A 154 -10.69 -6.90 9.50
N THR A 155 -10.84 -7.86 10.42
CA THR A 155 -10.03 -8.01 11.65
C THR A 155 -8.52 -8.16 11.42
N ASP A 156 -8.07 -8.66 10.27
CA ASP A 156 -6.65 -8.88 9.98
C ASP A 156 -6.08 -7.85 8.99
N SER A 157 -6.62 -6.64 9.01
CA SER A 157 -6.17 -5.57 8.13
C SER A 157 -5.05 -4.73 8.75
N PRO A 158 -4.19 -4.09 7.94
CA PRO A 158 -3.20 -3.13 8.43
C PRO A 158 -3.82 -2.00 9.27
N THR A 159 -4.98 -1.52 8.87
CA THR A 159 -5.73 -0.47 9.59
C THR A 159 -6.24 -0.95 10.95
N GLU A 160 -6.59 -2.22 11.09
CA GLU A 160 -6.95 -2.80 12.40
C GLU A 160 -5.72 -2.92 13.32
N LEU A 161 -4.56 -3.29 12.79
CA LEU A 161 -3.31 -3.28 13.57
C LEU A 161 -2.96 -1.88 14.07
N ARG A 162 -3.17 -0.83 13.23
CA ARG A 162 -3.01 0.58 13.64
C ARG A 162 -3.97 0.92 14.78
N ALA A 163 -5.23 0.45 14.69
CA ALA A 163 -6.23 0.68 15.72
C ALA A 163 -5.89 -0.03 17.04
N LEU A 164 -5.40 -1.27 16.96
CA LEU A 164 -4.92 -2.01 18.13
C LEU A 164 -3.72 -1.30 18.79
N GLY A 165 -2.75 -0.83 18.02
CA GLY A 165 -1.61 -0.07 18.52
C GLY A 165 -2.02 1.24 19.20
N PHE A 166 -2.97 1.98 18.59
CA PHE A 166 -3.55 3.20 19.16
C PHE A 166 -4.22 2.91 20.50
N SER A 167 -5.10 1.88 20.57
CA SER A 167 -5.79 1.48 21.81
C SER A 167 -4.83 0.97 22.88
N PHE A 168 -3.78 0.25 22.49
CA PHE A 168 -2.77 -0.22 23.43
C PHE A 168 -2.08 0.95 24.16
N GLN A 169 -1.70 1.99 23.42
CA GLN A 169 -1.07 3.18 23.96
C GLN A 169 -2.04 4.11 24.68
N ASN A 170 -3.30 4.16 24.23
CA ASN A 170 -4.35 4.98 24.79
C ASN A 170 -5.63 4.19 25.02
N PRO A 171 -5.75 3.45 26.13
CA PRO A 171 -6.93 2.63 26.43
C PRO A 171 -8.26 3.40 26.53
N ASN A 172 -8.21 4.69 26.79
CA ASN A 172 -9.39 5.57 26.87
C ASN A 172 -9.75 6.21 25.52
N GLY A 173 -8.89 6.07 24.51
CA GLY A 173 -9.11 6.61 23.16
C GLY A 173 -10.23 5.87 22.45
N LYS A 174 -11.12 6.61 21.78
CA LYS A 174 -12.23 6.02 21.03
C LYS A 174 -11.85 5.83 19.56
N ILE A 175 -12.32 4.73 18.98
CA ILE A 175 -12.12 4.43 17.55
C ILE A 175 -13.44 4.56 16.81
N PHE A 176 -13.44 5.33 15.74
CA PHE A 176 -14.59 5.53 14.85
C PHE A 176 -14.29 4.91 13.48
N LYS A 177 -15.03 3.85 13.14
CA LYS A 177 -14.91 3.15 11.86
C LYS A 177 -15.88 3.75 10.85
N ILE A 178 -15.35 4.40 9.82
CA ILE A 178 -16.12 5.02 8.74
C ILE A 178 -15.94 4.16 7.48
N PRO A 179 -17.03 3.56 6.94
CA PRO A 179 -16.93 2.65 5.80
C PRO A 179 -16.28 3.31 4.56
N ASN A 180 -15.38 2.57 3.91
CA ASN A 180 -14.64 3.07 2.75
C ASN A 180 -15.53 3.27 1.49
N ASN A 181 -16.68 2.59 1.43
CA ASN A 181 -17.63 2.66 0.30
C ASN A 181 -18.63 3.81 0.40
N LEU A 182 -18.54 4.67 1.42
CA LEU A 182 -19.39 5.87 1.51
C LEU A 182 -19.02 6.88 0.42
N SER A 183 -20.04 7.59 -0.09
CA SER A 183 -19.80 8.77 -0.92
C SER A 183 -19.03 9.84 -0.13
N THR A 184 -18.28 10.68 -0.85
CA THR A 184 -17.48 11.77 -0.25
C THR A 184 -18.31 12.63 0.70
N ILE A 185 -19.55 13.00 0.30
CA ILE A 185 -20.44 13.82 1.11
C ILE A 185 -20.82 13.12 2.43
N ARG A 186 -21.17 11.83 2.37
CA ARG A 186 -21.51 11.08 3.58
C ARG A 186 -20.30 10.92 4.49
N ARG A 187 -19.12 10.65 3.94
CA ARG A 187 -17.87 10.57 4.70
C ARG A 187 -17.57 11.91 5.41
N GLU A 188 -17.72 13.05 4.72
CA GLU A 188 -17.59 14.38 5.34
C GLU A 188 -18.57 14.59 6.48
N MET A 189 -19.83 14.17 6.31
CA MET A 189 -20.86 14.27 7.37
C MET A 189 -20.51 13.42 8.60
N GLU A 190 -20.06 12.20 8.42
CA GLU A 190 -19.66 11.30 9.52
C GLU A 190 -18.46 11.86 10.30
N ILE A 191 -17.42 12.33 9.61
CA ILE A 191 -16.26 12.95 10.26
C ILE A 191 -16.69 14.21 11.03
N LYS A 192 -17.49 15.07 10.40
CA LYS A 192 -18.02 16.29 11.02
C LYS A 192 -18.85 16.00 12.28
N SER A 193 -19.76 15.02 12.19
CA SER A 193 -20.58 14.56 13.33
C SER A 193 -19.69 14.04 14.46
N THR A 194 -18.67 13.24 14.12
CA THR A 194 -17.73 12.69 15.10
C THR A 194 -16.99 13.82 15.86
N ILE A 195 -16.48 14.83 15.15
CA ILE A 195 -15.79 15.97 15.78
C ILE A 195 -16.76 16.76 16.69
N ILE A 196 -17.96 17.08 16.22
CA ILE A 196 -18.93 17.87 16.98
C ILE A 196 -19.37 17.15 18.25
N ASN A 197 -19.69 15.86 18.15
CA ASN A 197 -20.24 15.09 19.24
C ASN A 197 -19.21 14.70 20.30
N HIS A 198 -17.95 14.49 19.91
CA HIS A 198 -16.92 13.99 20.81
C HIS A 198 -15.92 15.06 21.25
N LYS A 199 -15.85 16.20 20.53
CA LYS A 199 -14.97 17.35 20.81
C LYS A 199 -13.53 16.91 21.14
N PRO A 200 -12.87 16.13 20.25
CA PRO A 200 -11.50 15.71 20.49
C PRO A 200 -10.55 16.90 20.45
N ASP A 201 -9.46 16.81 21.21
CA ASP A 201 -8.30 17.71 21.11
C ASP A 201 -7.18 17.10 20.28
N GLY A 202 -7.28 15.78 19.95
CA GLY A 202 -6.37 15.06 19.07
C GLY A 202 -7.05 13.98 18.27
N ILE A 203 -6.75 13.90 16.99
CA ILE A 203 -7.25 12.85 16.08
C ILE A 203 -6.10 12.14 15.39
N PHE A 204 -6.04 10.82 15.52
CA PHE A 204 -5.27 9.97 14.65
C PHE A 204 -6.15 9.47 13.50
N VAL A 205 -5.70 9.63 12.26
CA VAL A 205 -6.43 9.17 11.07
C VAL A 205 -5.61 8.11 10.36
N SER A 206 -6.25 6.99 9.99
CA SER A 206 -5.56 5.82 9.46
C SER A 206 -4.94 5.98 8.07
N ASP A 207 -5.17 7.09 7.38
CA ASP A 207 -4.57 7.45 6.10
C ASP A 207 -4.52 8.98 5.91
N ASP A 208 -3.58 9.45 5.09
CA ASP A 208 -3.33 10.87 4.90
C ASP A 208 -4.44 11.60 4.14
N LEU A 209 -5.09 10.95 3.17
CA LEU A 209 -6.18 11.59 2.42
C LEU A 209 -7.38 11.89 3.32
N THR A 210 -7.70 10.95 4.21
CA THR A 210 -8.74 11.16 5.23
C THR A 210 -8.28 12.18 6.28
N ALA A 211 -6.98 12.25 6.61
CA ALA A 211 -6.45 13.28 7.51
C ALA A 211 -6.60 14.68 6.90
N ILE A 212 -6.28 14.87 5.63
CA ILE A 212 -6.48 16.14 4.91
C ILE A 212 -7.96 16.53 4.88
N LEU A 213 -8.85 15.56 4.63
CA LEU A 213 -10.30 15.79 4.69
C LEU A 213 -10.75 16.22 6.09
N THR A 214 -10.18 15.60 7.12
CA THR A 214 -10.44 15.95 8.53
C THR A 214 -9.97 17.38 8.85
N MET A 215 -8.78 17.78 8.35
CA MET A 215 -8.29 19.17 8.48
C MET A 215 -9.23 20.18 7.80
N LYS A 216 -9.69 19.87 6.58
CA LYS A 216 -10.69 20.71 5.86
C LYS A 216 -11.97 20.88 6.68
N ILE A 217 -12.48 19.81 7.28
CA ILE A 217 -13.69 19.83 8.12
C ILE A 217 -13.43 20.64 9.42
N ALA A 218 -12.29 20.48 10.06
CA ALA A 218 -11.91 21.27 11.24
C ALA A 218 -11.93 22.77 10.94
N HIS A 219 -11.36 23.19 9.82
CA HIS A 219 -11.42 24.59 9.37
C HIS A 219 -12.87 25.08 9.13
N GLN A 220 -13.74 24.24 8.54
CA GLN A 220 -15.15 24.58 8.38
C GLN A 220 -15.88 24.74 9.71
N LEU A 221 -15.43 24.02 10.75
CA LEU A 221 -15.92 24.13 12.12
C LEU A 221 -15.28 25.27 12.91
N LYS A 222 -14.37 26.05 12.27
CA LYS A 222 -13.60 27.15 12.88
C LYS A 222 -12.69 26.67 14.02
N LEU A 223 -12.18 25.45 13.93
CA LEU A 223 -11.15 24.94 14.81
C LEU A 223 -9.79 25.27 14.25
N ASN A 224 -8.91 25.82 15.07
CA ASN A 224 -7.52 26.08 14.71
C ASN A 224 -6.69 24.80 14.87
N ILE A 225 -5.83 24.52 13.91
CA ILE A 225 -4.88 23.42 13.94
C ILE A 225 -3.49 24.02 14.03
N PRO A 226 -2.68 23.68 15.03
CA PRO A 226 -2.86 22.63 16.05
C PRO A 226 -3.51 23.08 17.38
N GLU A 227 -3.87 24.35 17.56
CA GLU A 227 -4.21 24.95 18.86
C GLU A 227 -5.46 24.29 19.49
N ASP A 228 -6.56 24.19 18.72
CA ASP A 228 -7.83 23.62 19.19
C ASP A 228 -7.92 22.11 18.92
N LEU A 229 -7.27 21.64 17.83
CA LEU A 229 -7.31 20.26 17.38
C LEU A 229 -6.01 19.85 16.73
N LYS A 230 -5.38 18.80 17.25
CA LYS A 230 -4.19 18.19 16.65
C LYS A 230 -4.58 17.01 15.78
N ILE A 231 -3.93 16.84 14.63
CA ILE A 231 -4.24 15.80 13.66
C ILE A 231 -2.95 15.09 13.23
N ILE A 232 -2.96 13.76 13.28
CA ILE A 232 -1.88 12.91 12.75
C ILE A 232 -2.47 12.00 11.68
N GLY A 233 -1.83 11.96 10.50
CA GLY A 233 -2.14 11.06 9.39
C GLY A 233 -1.32 9.77 9.45
N TYR A 234 -1.41 9.00 8.36
CA TYR A 234 -0.65 7.78 8.14
C TYR A 234 -0.39 7.63 6.64
N ASP A 235 0.76 7.16 6.27
CA ASP A 235 1.38 6.82 4.99
C ASP A 235 2.64 7.65 4.73
N GLY A 236 2.58 8.98 4.81
CA GLY A 236 3.73 9.89 4.71
C GLY A 236 4.40 9.85 3.33
N THR A 237 3.60 9.80 2.26
CA THR A 237 4.08 9.76 0.88
C THR A 237 4.85 11.05 0.50
N SER A 238 5.66 10.97 -0.55
CA SER A 238 6.37 12.13 -1.12
C SER A 238 5.40 13.23 -1.57
N PHE A 239 4.19 12.86 -2.00
CA PHE A 239 3.13 13.79 -2.33
C PHE A 239 2.69 14.60 -1.11
N ILE A 240 2.49 13.94 0.03
CA ILE A 240 2.11 14.60 1.30
C ILE A 240 3.23 15.52 1.77
N GLU A 241 4.47 15.03 1.80
CA GLU A 241 5.65 15.82 2.21
C GLU A 241 5.77 17.11 1.38
N LYS A 242 5.52 17.04 0.08
CA LYS A 242 5.69 18.17 -0.84
C LYS A 242 4.50 19.13 -0.86
N PHE A 243 3.27 18.61 -0.85
CA PHE A 243 2.07 19.44 -1.10
C PHE A 243 1.23 19.70 0.15
N PHE A 244 1.42 18.93 1.21
CA PHE A 244 0.75 19.10 2.49
C PHE A 244 1.74 19.06 3.67
N PRO A 245 2.82 19.89 3.63
CA PRO A 245 3.89 19.86 4.64
C PRO A 245 3.40 20.24 6.03
N GLN A 246 2.19 20.82 6.15
CA GLN A 246 1.56 21.09 7.44
C GLN A 246 1.01 19.84 8.12
N LEU A 247 0.81 18.70 7.42
CA LEU A 247 0.31 17.48 8.02
C LEU A 247 1.45 16.70 8.67
N THR A 248 1.36 16.45 9.97
CA THR A 248 2.17 15.44 10.64
C THR A 248 1.59 14.07 10.36
N THR A 249 2.43 13.13 9.96
CA THR A 249 1.97 11.78 9.60
C THR A 249 2.96 10.70 9.99
N ILE A 250 2.47 9.49 10.23
CA ILE A 250 3.30 8.30 10.36
C ILE A 250 3.74 7.88 8.97
N ARG A 251 5.05 7.89 8.73
CA ARG A 251 5.65 7.59 7.43
C ARG A 251 5.98 6.11 7.31
N GLN A 252 5.51 5.50 6.26
CA GLN A 252 5.93 4.17 5.81
C GLN A 252 7.18 4.30 4.92
N PRO A 253 8.17 3.41 5.02
CA PRO A 253 9.38 3.44 4.18
C PRO A 253 9.10 2.81 2.80
N ILE A 254 8.39 3.54 1.93
CA ILE A 254 7.81 3.00 0.69
C ILE A 254 8.87 2.49 -0.28
N ASP A 255 9.99 3.20 -0.40
CA ASP A 255 11.14 2.83 -1.25
C ASP A 255 11.82 1.57 -0.73
N GLU A 256 12.04 1.44 0.58
CA GLU A 256 12.59 0.24 1.21
C GLU A 256 11.62 -0.95 1.08
N ILE A 257 10.32 -0.72 1.23
CA ILE A 257 9.28 -1.73 1.02
C ILE A 257 9.35 -2.26 -0.42
N ALA A 258 9.38 -1.38 -1.41
CA ALA A 258 9.45 -1.77 -2.82
C ALA A 258 10.73 -2.56 -3.13
N SER A 259 11.88 -2.08 -2.66
CA SER A 259 13.17 -2.75 -2.84
C SER A 259 13.17 -4.15 -2.23
N LEU A 260 12.65 -4.30 -1.01
CA LEU A 260 12.57 -5.58 -0.31
C LEU A 260 11.60 -6.56 -1.00
N ILE A 261 10.44 -6.08 -1.45
CA ILE A 261 9.47 -6.90 -2.21
C ILE A 261 10.12 -7.46 -3.46
N VAL A 262 10.84 -6.63 -4.21
CA VAL A 262 11.52 -7.06 -5.45
C VAL A 262 12.64 -8.05 -5.14
N ASP A 263 13.48 -7.81 -4.13
CA ASP A 263 14.54 -8.74 -3.73
C ASP A 263 13.98 -10.12 -3.36
N ILE A 264 12.90 -10.17 -2.57
CA ILE A 264 12.22 -11.41 -2.20
C ILE A 264 11.65 -12.12 -3.42
N LEU A 265 10.98 -11.38 -4.33
CA LEU A 265 10.40 -11.96 -5.53
C LEU A 265 11.48 -12.55 -6.43
N LEU A 266 12.59 -11.85 -6.64
CA LEU A 266 13.72 -12.33 -7.44
C LEU A 266 14.37 -13.59 -6.85
N LYS A 267 14.50 -13.66 -5.52
CA LYS A 267 14.95 -14.89 -4.82
C LYS A 267 13.99 -16.04 -5.06
N LYS A 268 12.69 -15.80 -4.94
CA LYS A 268 11.66 -16.84 -5.21
C LYS A 268 11.70 -17.32 -6.68
N ILE A 269 11.88 -16.41 -7.64
CA ILE A 269 12.02 -16.76 -9.06
C ILE A 269 13.22 -17.69 -9.29
N LYS A 270 14.32 -17.51 -8.54
CA LYS A 270 15.51 -18.38 -8.57
C LYS A 270 15.34 -19.68 -7.78
N GLY A 271 14.21 -19.89 -7.11
CA GLY A 271 13.96 -21.05 -6.24
C GLY A 271 14.66 -20.99 -4.89
N GLU A 272 15.13 -19.83 -4.47
CA GLU A 272 15.76 -19.62 -3.18
C GLU A 272 14.71 -19.56 -2.05
N LYS A 273 15.10 -19.98 -0.84
CA LYS A 273 14.23 -19.92 0.34
C LYS A 273 14.11 -18.48 0.81
N THR A 274 12.88 -18.08 1.19
CA THR A 274 12.56 -16.77 1.76
C THR A 274 11.76 -16.96 3.06
N ASN A 275 11.80 -15.98 3.94
CA ASN A 275 10.93 -15.96 5.11
C ASN A 275 9.47 -15.70 4.67
N LYS A 276 8.54 -15.94 5.58
CA LYS A 276 7.13 -15.64 5.35
C LYS A 276 6.85 -14.15 5.55
N ASP A 277 7.29 -13.59 6.67
CA ASP A 277 6.94 -12.24 7.10
C ASP A 277 8.19 -11.36 7.21
N TYR A 278 8.07 -10.13 6.71
CA TYR A 278 9.06 -9.07 6.78
C TYR A 278 8.37 -7.78 7.21
N ILE A 279 8.81 -7.21 8.33
CA ILE A 279 8.22 -6.00 8.91
C ILE A 279 9.27 -4.90 8.91
N LEU A 280 8.97 -3.76 8.28
CA LEU A 280 9.85 -2.60 8.23
C LEU A 280 9.42 -1.56 9.27
N PRO A 281 10.39 -0.85 9.89
CA PRO A 281 10.09 0.18 10.87
C PRO A 281 9.41 1.39 10.21
N ILE A 282 8.58 2.07 11.00
CA ILE A 282 7.94 3.33 10.61
C ILE A 282 8.64 4.53 11.27
N SER A 283 8.36 5.73 10.78
CA SER A 283 8.88 6.96 11.34
C SER A 283 7.80 8.04 11.42
N ILE A 284 8.12 9.20 11.98
CA ILE A 284 7.24 10.38 11.94
C ILE A 284 7.79 11.35 10.89
N LEU A 285 6.92 11.77 9.98
CA LEU A 285 7.12 12.95 9.16
C LEU A 285 6.45 14.12 9.88
N SER A 286 7.25 15.01 10.42
CA SER A 286 6.76 16.14 11.20
C SER A 286 6.21 17.24 10.30
N GLY A 287 5.03 17.74 10.64
CA GLY A 287 4.39 18.92 10.07
C GLY A 287 3.90 19.85 11.16
N GLY A 288 3.01 20.78 10.81
CA GLY A 288 2.45 21.78 11.73
C GLY A 288 1.10 21.39 12.34
N SER A 289 0.62 20.17 12.17
CA SER A 289 -0.72 19.77 12.65
C SER A 289 -0.76 19.19 14.06
N ILE A 290 0.41 19.22 14.76
CA ILE A 290 0.53 18.79 16.17
C ILE A 290 1.36 19.78 17.00
#